data_e23d3d6c22bea76d9fad21baf58765a0
#
_entry.id   e23d3d6c22bea76d9fad21baf58765a0
#
_cell.length_a   1.000
_cell.length_b   1.000
_cell.length_c   1.000
_cell.angle_alpha   90.00
_cell.angle_beta   90.00
_cell.angle_gamma   90.00
#
_symmetry.space_group_name_H-M   'P 1'
#
loop_
_entity.id
_entity.type
_entity.pdbx_description
1 polymer ?
#
loop_
_entity_poly.entity_id
_entity_poly.type
_entity_poly.pdbx_seq_one_letter_code
_entity_poly.pdbx_strand_id
1 'polypeptide(L)'
;MSGHSSGAHLAGVVLVTDWRKAFNLPTDTVKGGLCCSGMFDLKPVRLSARSSYVKFTDEMEQTLSSQRHLDKLNVPVIVAYGTLETPEFQRQSRDFAAAVKTAGKPVELLVGEGYNHFEIPETLANPYGLLGRAVLAQMGLASR
;
A
#
# COMPACT_ATOMS: atom_id res chain seq x y z
N MET A 1 4.08 -6.85 6.71
CA MET A 1 3.16 -7.47 5.74
C MET A 1 3.41 -6.93 4.35
N SER A 2 2.98 -7.64 3.29
CA SER A 2 3.12 -7.15 1.91
C SER A 2 1.84 -7.43 1.13
N GLY A 3 1.55 -6.59 0.15
CA GLY A 3 0.41 -6.76 -0.76
C GLY A 3 0.66 -6.12 -2.11
N HIS A 4 0.03 -6.68 -3.15
CA HIS A 4 0.07 -6.18 -4.51
C HIS A 4 -1.35 -5.95 -5.03
N SER A 5 -1.60 -4.89 -5.77
CA SER A 5 -2.89 -4.57 -6.39
C SER A 5 -4.02 -4.48 -5.33
N SER A 6 -5.05 -5.30 -5.43
CA SER A 6 -6.10 -5.42 -4.39
C SER A 6 -5.54 -5.90 -3.04
N GLY A 7 -4.47 -6.70 -3.06
CA GLY A 7 -3.73 -7.05 -1.83
C GLY A 7 -3.00 -5.87 -1.21
N ALA A 8 -2.53 -4.90 -1.99
CA ALA A 8 -1.96 -3.66 -1.47
C ALA A 8 -3.04 -2.74 -0.88
N HIS A 9 -4.24 -2.72 -1.45
CA HIS A 9 -5.39 -2.08 -0.83
C HIS A 9 -5.68 -2.69 0.55
N LEU A 10 -5.78 -4.02 0.63
CA LEU A 10 -5.98 -4.71 1.91
C LEU A 10 -4.85 -4.41 2.90
N ALA A 11 -3.59 -4.44 2.44
CA ALA A 11 -2.44 -4.10 3.27
C ALA A 11 -2.56 -2.67 3.82
N GLY A 12 -2.93 -1.71 2.97
CA GLY A 12 -3.16 -0.31 3.38
C GLY A 12 -4.25 -0.18 4.46
N VAL A 13 -5.37 -0.88 4.30
CA VAL A 13 -6.45 -0.90 5.32
C VAL A 13 -5.97 -1.49 6.64
N VAL A 14 -5.23 -2.60 6.59
CA VAL A 14 -4.65 -3.23 7.79
C VAL A 14 -3.65 -2.30 8.50
N LEU A 15 -2.83 -1.56 7.75
CA LEU A 15 -1.85 -0.61 8.29
C LEU A 15 -2.49 0.58 9.02
N VAL A 16 -3.68 1.00 8.61
CA VAL A 16 -4.45 2.09 9.24
C VAL A 16 -5.56 1.57 10.18
N THR A 17 -5.55 0.29 10.51
CA THR A 17 -6.49 -0.29 11.48
C THR A 17 -6.06 0.09 12.90
N ASP A 18 -7.01 0.60 13.69
CA ASP A 18 -6.81 0.77 15.13
C ASP A 18 -6.91 -0.59 15.84
N TRP A 19 -5.77 -1.28 15.91
CA TRP A 19 -5.65 -2.62 16.48
C TRP A 19 -6.07 -2.68 17.94
N ARG A 20 -5.83 -1.62 18.71
CA ARG A 20 -6.21 -1.56 20.11
C ARG A 20 -7.72 -1.49 20.28
N LYS A 21 -8.35 -0.60 19.53
CA LYS A 21 -9.80 -0.38 19.61
C LYS A 21 -10.59 -1.56 19.04
N ALA A 22 -10.16 -2.07 17.87
CA ALA A 22 -10.92 -3.10 17.16
C ALA A 22 -10.74 -4.51 17.73
N PHE A 23 -9.54 -4.84 18.25
CA PHE A 23 -9.17 -6.21 18.58
C PHE A 23 -8.50 -6.35 19.96
N ASN A 24 -8.33 -5.27 20.71
CA ASN A 24 -7.58 -5.24 21.97
C ASN A 24 -6.14 -5.76 21.85
N LEU A 25 -5.50 -5.50 20.70
CA LEU A 25 -4.12 -5.86 20.39
C LEU A 25 -3.19 -4.62 20.50
N PRO A 26 -1.87 -4.82 20.63
CA PRO A 26 -0.90 -3.73 20.59
C PRO A 26 -1.06 -2.88 19.31
N THR A 27 -0.85 -1.57 19.41
CA THR A 27 -0.96 -0.65 18.26
C THR A 27 0.05 -0.95 17.16
N ASP A 28 1.16 -1.59 17.51
CA ASP A 28 2.24 -2.03 16.64
C ASP A 28 2.18 -3.53 16.30
N THR A 29 1.00 -4.14 16.34
CA THR A 29 0.78 -5.55 15.96
C THR A 29 1.38 -5.86 14.57
N VAL A 30 1.22 -4.95 13.62
CA VAL A 30 1.94 -4.98 12.34
C VAL A 30 3.16 -4.06 12.45
N LYS A 31 4.34 -4.54 12.09
CA LYS A 31 5.61 -3.80 12.28
C LYS A 31 6.03 -2.96 11.07
N GLY A 32 5.40 -3.16 9.94
CA GLY A 32 5.65 -2.43 8.71
C GLY A 32 4.89 -3.03 7.54
N GLY A 33 4.84 -2.32 6.42
CA GLY A 33 4.14 -2.76 5.23
C GLY A 33 4.79 -2.41 3.93
N LEU A 34 4.64 -3.30 2.93
CA LEU A 34 4.87 -3.02 1.51
C LEU A 34 3.52 -3.02 0.79
N CYS A 35 3.19 -1.91 0.16
CA CYS A 35 2.00 -1.70 -0.66
C CYS A 35 2.43 -1.45 -2.11
N CYS A 36 2.39 -2.49 -2.94
CA CYS A 36 2.77 -2.40 -4.35
C CYS A 36 1.54 -2.23 -5.23
N SER A 37 1.49 -1.15 -6.01
CA SER A 37 0.46 -0.89 -7.03
C SER A 37 -0.97 -0.94 -6.45
N GLY A 38 -1.17 -0.26 -5.32
CA GLY A 38 -2.42 -0.34 -4.56
C GLY A 38 -3.49 0.66 -5.00
N MET A 39 -4.65 0.50 -4.38
CA MET A 39 -5.78 1.42 -4.48
C MET A 39 -6.07 1.96 -3.07
N PHE A 40 -5.62 3.18 -2.79
CA PHE A 40 -5.64 3.77 -1.44
C PHE A 40 -6.78 4.77 -1.25
N ASP A 41 -7.35 5.28 -2.36
CA ASP A 41 -8.62 5.99 -2.43
C ASP A 41 -9.58 5.19 -3.32
N LEU A 42 -10.70 4.73 -2.77
CA LEU A 42 -11.65 3.91 -3.48
C LEU A 42 -12.62 4.69 -4.38
N LYS A 43 -12.65 6.02 -4.30
CA LYS A 43 -13.57 6.81 -5.14
C LYS A 43 -13.36 6.57 -6.65
N PRO A 44 -12.14 6.63 -7.20
CA PRO A 44 -11.93 6.29 -8.62
C PRO A 44 -12.26 4.84 -8.96
N VAL A 45 -12.01 3.91 -8.02
CA VAL A 45 -12.32 2.48 -8.19
C VAL A 45 -13.83 2.29 -8.28
N ARG A 46 -14.59 2.96 -7.41
CA ARG A 46 -16.07 2.95 -7.43
C ARG A 46 -16.65 3.52 -8.72
N LEU A 47 -16.00 4.52 -9.31
CA LEU A 47 -16.42 5.13 -10.58
C LEU A 47 -15.95 4.35 -11.82
N SER A 48 -15.21 3.27 -11.64
CA SER A 48 -14.70 2.42 -12.72
C SER A 48 -15.66 1.28 -13.08
N ALA A 49 -15.31 0.52 -14.13
CA ALA A 49 -16.04 -0.68 -14.52
C ALA A 49 -16.15 -1.74 -13.39
N ARG A 50 -15.35 -1.66 -12.32
CA ARG A 50 -15.43 -2.57 -11.17
C ARG A 50 -16.79 -2.49 -10.47
N SER A 51 -17.48 -1.36 -10.52
CA SER A 51 -18.83 -1.21 -9.95
C SER A 51 -19.89 -2.06 -10.63
N SER A 52 -19.59 -2.65 -11.79
CA SER A 52 -20.50 -3.62 -12.43
C SER A 52 -20.60 -4.95 -11.68
N TYR A 53 -19.59 -5.31 -10.89
CA TYR A 53 -19.52 -6.58 -10.14
C TYR A 53 -19.21 -6.41 -8.65
N VAL A 54 -18.74 -5.24 -8.20
CA VAL A 54 -18.56 -4.90 -6.78
C VAL A 54 -19.56 -3.80 -6.41
N LYS A 55 -20.42 -4.07 -5.44
CA LYS A 55 -21.38 -3.07 -4.93
C LYS A 55 -20.69 -2.16 -3.90
N PHE A 56 -20.01 -1.14 -4.37
CA PHE A 56 -19.43 -0.11 -3.50
C PHE A 56 -20.53 0.74 -2.86
N THR A 57 -20.43 0.92 -1.54
CA THR A 57 -21.25 1.89 -0.79
C THR A 57 -20.43 3.10 -0.40
N ASP A 58 -21.08 4.20 0.01
CA ASP A 58 -20.40 5.38 0.56
C ASP A 58 -19.61 5.03 1.82
N GLU A 59 -20.14 4.13 2.64
CA GLU A 59 -19.48 3.64 3.83
C GLU A 59 -18.20 2.86 3.49
N MET A 60 -18.24 1.95 2.51
CA MET A 60 -17.06 1.21 2.04
C MET A 60 -16.00 2.16 1.48
N GLU A 61 -16.40 3.13 0.64
CA GLU A 61 -15.49 4.13 0.12
C GLU A 61 -14.81 4.91 1.25
N GLN A 62 -15.59 5.35 2.25
CA GLN A 62 -15.06 6.13 3.36
C GLN A 62 -14.18 5.30 4.30
N THR A 63 -14.61 4.11 4.68
CA THR A 63 -13.92 3.30 5.70
C THR A 63 -12.72 2.52 5.16
N LEU A 64 -12.74 2.14 3.89
CA LEU A 64 -11.71 1.30 3.27
C LEU A 64 -10.73 2.08 2.38
N SER A 65 -10.86 3.41 2.27
CA SER A 65 -9.84 4.26 1.65
C SER A 65 -8.75 4.58 2.67
N SER A 66 -7.68 3.79 2.71
CA SER A 66 -6.61 3.91 3.70
C SER A 66 -5.97 5.31 3.74
N GLN A 67 -5.95 6.02 2.62
CA GLN A 67 -5.46 7.40 2.53
C GLN A 67 -6.23 8.39 3.41
N ARG A 68 -7.47 8.06 3.81
CA ARG A 68 -8.33 8.90 4.65
C ARG A 68 -8.13 8.68 6.15
N HIS A 69 -7.27 7.72 6.54
CA HIS A 69 -7.10 7.25 7.92
C HIS A 69 -5.64 7.22 8.38
N LEU A 70 -4.80 8.11 7.82
CA LEU A 70 -3.36 8.15 8.09
C LEU A 70 -3.01 8.56 9.54
N ASP A 71 -3.94 9.17 10.25
CA ASP A 71 -3.86 9.42 11.69
C ASP A 71 -3.60 8.13 12.49
N LYS A 72 -4.10 6.98 12.01
CA LYS A 72 -3.95 5.66 12.63
C LYS A 72 -2.70 4.91 12.19
N LEU A 73 -1.99 5.39 11.17
CA LEU A 73 -0.76 4.76 10.70
C LEU A 73 0.39 5.00 11.69
N ASN A 74 0.93 3.92 12.27
CA ASN A 74 1.97 4.00 13.31
C ASN A 74 3.24 3.23 12.97
N VAL A 75 3.38 2.76 11.74
CA VAL A 75 4.50 1.90 11.30
C VAL A 75 5.03 2.36 9.94
N PRO A 76 6.29 2.00 9.60
CA PRO A 76 6.86 2.38 8.31
C PRO A 76 6.16 1.67 7.15
N VAL A 77 5.99 2.40 6.05
CA VAL A 77 5.37 1.92 4.82
C VAL A 77 6.32 2.07 3.64
N ILE A 78 6.44 1.01 2.85
CA ILE A 78 7.01 1.05 1.51
C ILE A 78 5.83 1.08 0.53
N VAL A 79 5.80 2.08 -0.35
CA VAL A 79 4.85 2.18 -1.46
C VAL A 79 5.62 1.99 -2.75
N ALA A 80 5.13 1.15 -3.65
CA ALA A 80 5.81 0.87 -4.92
C ALA A 80 4.85 0.86 -6.10
N TYR A 81 5.34 1.21 -7.28
CA TYR A 81 4.63 1.06 -8.54
C TYR A 81 5.61 0.93 -9.72
N GLY A 82 5.14 0.35 -10.84
CA GLY A 82 5.89 0.26 -12.09
C GLY A 82 5.56 1.37 -13.08
N THR A 83 6.55 1.86 -13.82
CA THR A 83 6.35 2.96 -14.79
C THR A 83 5.54 2.58 -16.03
N LEU A 84 5.35 1.29 -16.31
CA LEU A 84 4.50 0.78 -17.38
C LEU A 84 3.09 0.39 -16.90
N GLU A 85 2.73 0.75 -15.67
CA GLU A 85 1.37 0.58 -15.17
C GLU A 85 0.42 1.67 -15.71
N THR A 86 -0.88 1.45 -15.55
CA THR A 86 -1.86 2.48 -15.91
C THR A 86 -1.64 3.75 -15.10
N PRO A 87 -1.95 4.94 -15.66
CA PRO A 87 -1.77 6.21 -14.98
C PRO A 87 -2.43 6.26 -13.59
N GLU A 88 -3.54 5.55 -13.40
CA GLU A 88 -4.27 5.55 -12.13
C GLU A 88 -3.52 4.79 -11.02
N PHE A 89 -2.93 3.62 -11.29
CA PHE A 89 -2.09 2.93 -10.29
C PHE A 89 -0.87 3.75 -9.90
N GLN A 90 -0.21 4.36 -10.88
CA GLN A 90 0.91 5.26 -10.63
C GLN A 90 0.50 6.46 -9.79
N ARG A 91 -0.64 7.11 -10.12
CA ARG A 91 -1.16 8.27 -9.40
C ARG A 91 -1.49 7.89 -7.95
N GLN A 92 -2.26 6.84 -7.73
CA GLN A 92 -2.65 6.39 -6.39
C GLN A 92 -1.44 6.09 -5.50
N SER A 93 -0.41 5.46 -6.06
CA SER A 93 0.81 5.15 -5.31
C SER A 93 1.58 6.43 -4.93
N ARG A 94 1.73 7.38 -5.86
CA ARG A 94 2.38 8.67 -5.58
C ARG A 94 1.59 9.49 -4.56
N ASP A 95 0.28 9.60 -4.74
CA ASP A 95 -0.59 10.41 -3.89
C ASP A 95 -0.63 9.84 -2.45
N PHE A 96 -0.70 8.53 -2.32
CA PHE A 96 -0.65 7.87 -1.02
C PHE A 96 0.69 8.09 -0.31
N ALA A 97 1.81 7.89 -1.00
CA ALA A 97 3.13 8.15 -0.42
C ALA A 97 3.30 9.62 -0.01
N ALA A 98 2.84 10.56 -0.85
CA ALA A 98 2.86 11.99 -0.54
C ALA A 98 2.00 12.33 0.68
N ALA A 99 0.80 11.76 0.78
CA ALA A 99 -0.09 11.96 1.92
C ALA A 99 0.50 11.39 3.22
N VAL A 100 1.09 10.19 3.18
CA VAL A 100 1.80 9.59 4.34
C VAL A 100 2.94 10.49 4.79
N LYS A 101 3.75 11.00 3.86
CA LYS A 101 4.85 11.92 4.15
C LYS A 101 4.34 13.23 4.78
N THR A 102 3.28 13.82 4.22
CA THR A 102 2.65 15.05 4.74
C THR A 102 2.07 14.84 6.14
N ALA A 103 1.58 13.64 6.45
CA ALA A 103 1.13 13.27 7.78
C ALA A 103 2.29 13.04 8.78
N GLY A 104 3.55 13.27 8.36
CA GLY A 104 4.74 13.08 9.20
C GLY A 104 5.06 11.62 9.53
N LYS A 105 4.56 10.68 8.71
CA LYS A 105 4.77 9.26 8.93
C LYS A 105 5.91 8.72 8.04
N PRO A 106 6.64 7.67 8.51
CA PRO A 106 7.74 7.11 7.74
C PRO A 106 7.24 6.38 6.49
N VAL A 107 7.71 6.82 5.34
CA VAL A 107 7.36 6.24 4.04
C VAL A 107 8.55 6.24 3.08
N GLU A 108 8.68 5.16 2.32
CA GLU A 108 9.59 5.05 1.17
C GLU A 108 8.75 4.83 -0.09
N LEU A 109 9.03 5.59 -1.15
CA LEU A 109 8.41 5.40 -2.46
C LEU A 109 9.42 4.79 -3.42
N LEU A 110 9.11 3.61 -3.93
CA LEU A 110 9.92 2.90 -4.93
C LEU A 110 9.26 2.97 -6.30
N VAL A 111 10.02 3.41 -7.29
CA VAL A 111 9.59 3.43 -8.68
C VAL A 111 10.30 2.32 -9.44
N GLY A 112 9.54 1.37 -9.97
CA GLY A 112 10.03 0.27 -10.79
C GLY A 112 10.10 0.70 -12.26
N GLU A 113 11.26 1.17 -12.71
CA GLU A 113 11.45 1.58 -14.10
C GLU A 113 11.32 0.40 -15.04
N GLY A 114 10.44 0.53 -16.06
CA GLY A 114 10.21 -0.51 -17.07
C GLY A 114 9.37 -1.70 -16.62
N TYR A 115 8.87 -1.71 -15.38
CA TYR A 115 7.98 -2.77 -14.91
C TYR A 115 6.50 -2.44 -15.15
N ASN A 116 5.75 -3.42 -15.62
CA ASN A 116 4.29 -3.38 -15.65
C ASN A 116 3.67 -3.93 -14.33
N HIS A 117 2.35 -3.92 -14.26
CA HIS A 117 1.58 -4.31 -13.07
C HIS A 117 1.84 -5.75 -12.59
N PHE A 118 2.17 -6.67 -13.50
CA PHE A 118 2.37 -8.08 -13.17
C PHE A 118 3.84 -8.45 -12.98
N GLU A 119 4.75 -7.66 -13.52
CA GLU A 119 6.19 -7.91 -13.41
C GLU A 119 6.78 -7.35 -12.11
N ILE A 120 6.33 -6.18 -11.68
CA ILE A 120 6.91 -5.55 -10.48
C ILE A 120 6.80 -6.44 -9.23
N PRO A 121 5.69 -7.15 -8.93
CA PRO A 121 5.61 -8.00 -7.75
C PRO A 121 6.57 -9.21 -7.80
N GLU A 122 7.01 -9.65 -8.98
CA GLU A 122 7.99 -10.74 -9.11
C GLU A 122 9.33 -10.37 -8.49
N THR A 123 9.67 -9.08 -8.44
CA THR A 123 10.91 -8.61 -7.82
C THR A 123 10.94 -8.84 -6.30
N LEU A 124 9.81 -9.16 -5.68
CA LEU A 124 9.74 -9.52 -4.25
C LEU A 124 10.37 -10.89 -3.96
N ALA A 125 10.31 -11.82 -4.91
CA ALA A 125 10.87 -13.15 -4.75
C ALA A 125 12.41 -13.19 -4.83
N ASN A 126 13.03 -12.09 -5.28
CA ASN A 126 14.49 -11.98 -5.41
C ASN A 126 15.04 -11.05 -4.32
N PRO A 127 15.94 -11.53 -3.43
CA PRO A 127 16.53 -10.69 -2.36
C PRO A 127 17.32 -9.48 -2.88
N TYR A 128 17.76 -9.53 -4.14
CA TYR A 128 18.43 -8.42 -4.83
C TYR A 128 17.49 -7.60 -5.72
N GLY A 129 16.25 -8.04 -5.87
CA GLY A 129 15.21 -7.32 -6.62
C GLY A 129 14.76 -6.04 -5.92
N LEU A 130 14.06 -5.19 -6.67
CA LEU A 130 13.60 -3.89 -6.17
C LEU A 130 12.82 -4.03 -4.86
N LEU A 131 11.79 -4.86 -4.83
CA LEU A 131 10.91 -5.03 -3.67
C LEU A 131 11.53 -5.96 -2.61
N GLY A 132 12.20 -7.04 -3.03
CA GLY A 132 12.81 -8.00 -2.10
C GLY A 132 13.87 -7.36 -1.24
N ARG A 133 14.77 -6.58 -1.83
CA ARG A 133 15.79 -5.83 -1.09
C ARG A 133 15.18 -4.85 -0.09
N ALA A 134 14.16 -4.09 -0.51
CA ALA A 134 13.52 -3.11 0.35
C ALA A 134 12.80 -3.76 1.53
N VAL A 135 12.10 -4.87 1.31
CA VAL A 135 11.42 -5.62 2.38
C VAL A 135 12.42 -6.22 3.35
N LEU A 136 13.51 -6.83 2.87
CA LEU A 136 14.56 -7.36 3.74
C LEU A 136 15.20 -6.25 4.59
N ALA A 137 15.43 -5.07 4.01
CA ALA A 137 15.92 -3.91 4.75
C ALA A 137 14.91 -3.47 5.83
N GLN A 138 13.61 -3.38 5.50
CA GLN A 138 12.57 -3.03 6.47
C GLN A 138 12.46 -4.05 7.61
N MET A 139 12.74 -5.32 7.34
CA MET A 139 12.76 -6.41 8.32
C MET A 139 14.05 -6.48 9.14
N GLY A 140 15.06 -5.64 8.83
CA GLY A 140 16.39 -5.71 9.45
C GLY A 140 17.21 -6.94 9.01
N LEU A 141 16.85 -7.55 7.88
CA LEU A 141 17.47 -8.75 7.30
C LEU A 141 18.31 -8.45 6.06
N ALA A 142 18.55 -7.17 5.73
CA ALA A 142 19.40 -6.83 4.60
C ALA A 142 20.80 -7.40 4.81
N SER A 143 21.31 -8.18 3.83
CA SER A 143 22.69 -8.64 3.84
C SER A 143 23.64 -7.44 3.86
N ARG A 144 24.59 -7.47 4.75
CA ARG A 144 25.71 -6.53 4.82
C ARG A 144 26.59 -6.66 3.58
#